data_df19eb9198e95aaf173301aa918505a1
#
_entry.id   df19eb9198e95aaf173301aa918505a1
#
_cell.length_a   1.000
_cell.length_b   1.000
_cell.length_c   1.000
_cell.angle_alpha   90.00
_cell.angle_beta   90.00
_cell.angle_gamma   90.00
#
_symmetry.space_group_name_H-M   'P 1'
#
loop_
_entity.id
_entity.type
_entity.pdbx_description
1 polymer ?
#
loop_
_entity_poly.entity_id
_entity_poly.type
_entity_poly.pdbx_seq_one_letter_code
_entity_poly.pdbx_strand_id
1 'polypeptide(L)'
;MSEPRDTSSISFTALYTGHVWTRDGISAPFFRTRGGAFLYGALAPFEYVGRHVVGGNIRTFLLQRHHLIDHRLHQLINDGVTQVVEIACGLSPRGHRFCQQYPQLTYIETDLPDMARRKQQLLKEHSVLSERHRVQPINIFAEDGELSLDHVLGQLDQSKPVVVITEGLVNYFPLEVISDFWRKLASALTAFPRGTYLTDNYPLYKGMPFYRTLKVLGGMLGTVSRSQ
;
A
#
# COMPACT_ATOMS: atom_id res chain seq x y z
N MET A 1 13.03 -2.38 -24.86
CA MET A 1 13.37 -2.49 -23.43
C MET A 1 13.20 -1.07 -22.85
N SER A 2 12.10 -0.82 -22.16
CA SER A 2 11.91 0.46 -21.44
C SER A 2 12.80 0.43 -20.19
N GLU A 3 13.59 1.48 -19.98
CA GLU A 3 14.40 1.64 -18.77
C GLU A 3 13.52 1.51 -17.52
N PRO A 4 14.06 0.92 -16.42
CA PRO A 4 13.31 0.82 -15.17
C PRO A 4 13.00 2.24 -14.67
N ARG A 5 11.72 2.57 -14.52
CA ARG A 5 11.29 3.83 -13.93
C ARG A 5 11.92 4.00 -12.55
N ASP A 6 12.50 5.17 -12.30
CA ASP A 6 13.06 5.49 -10.97
C ASP A 6 11.95 5.44 -9.91
N THR A 7 12.07 4.50 -8.98
CA THR A 7 11.12 4.26 -7.89
C THR A 7 11.51 4.97 -6.60
N SER A 8 12.56 5.81 -6.63
CA SER A 8 13.13 6.47 -5.45
C SER A 8 12.11 7.33 -4.67
N SER A 9 11.23 8.04 -5.38
CA SER A 9 10.19 8.88 -4.78
C SER A 9 9.10 8.09 -4.06
N ILE A 10 8.72 6.94 -4.62
CA ILE A 10 7.73 6.04 -4.03
C ILE A 10 8.30 5.42 -2.74
N SER A 11 9.58 5.05 -2.76
CA SER A 11 10.30 4.55 -1.58
C SER A 11 10.35 5.55 -0.43
N PHE A 12 10.46 6.86 -0.73
CA PHE A 12 10.47 7.93 0.28
C PHE A 12 9.15 7.97 1.08
N THR A 13 8.01 7.92 0.39
CA THR A 13 6.69 7.94 1.04
C THR A 13 6.47 6.69 1.90
N ALA A 14 6.90 5.52 1.42
CA ALA A 14 6.82 4.28 2.17
C ALA A 14 7.65 4.30 3.47
N LEU A 15 8.81 4.97 3.46
CA LEU A 15 9.64 5.14 4.66
C LEU A 15 8.97 6.01 5.71
N TYR A 16 8.39 7.13 5.29
CA TYR A 16 7.66 8.04 6.18
C TYR A 16 6.45 7.35 6.80
N THR A 17 5.60 6.73 5.99
CA THR A 17 4.38 6.03 6.46
C THR A 17 4.74 4.86 7.39
N GLY A 18 5.76 4.08 7.06
CA GLY A 18 6.26 3.01 7.92
C GLY A 18 6.70 3.51 9.30
N HIS A 19 7.33 4.69 9.35
CA HIS A 19 7.70 5.31 10.63
C HIS A 19 6.48 5.79 11.42
N VAL A 20 5.47 6.37 10.77
CA VAL A 20 4.21 6.78 11.42
C VAL A 20 3.55 5.57 12.09
N TRP A 21 3.39 4.44 11.39
CA TRP A 21 2.79 3.24 11.96
C TRP A 21 3.58 2.66 13.14
N THR A 22 4.91 2.70 13.08
CA THR A 22 5.75 2.24 14.21
C THR A 22 5.59 3.14 15.43
N ARG A 23 5.55 4.46 15.23
CA ARG A 23 5.39 5.42 16.32
C ARG A 23 4.03 5.34 17.00
N ASP A 24 2.99 5.02 16.24
CA ASP A 24 1.63 4.88 16.73
C ASP A 24 1.30 3.48 17.27
N GLY A 25 2.30 2.60 17.40
CA GLY A 25 2.15 1.27 17.98
C GLY A 25 1.40 0.27 17.09
N ILE A 26 1.14 0.62 15.82
CA ILE A 26 0.47 -0.26 14.86
C ILE A 26 1.45 -1.28 14.29
N SER A 27 2.73 -0.92 14.23
CA SER A 27 3.79 -1.69 13.60
C SER A 27 4.80 -2.20 14.62
N ALA A 28 5.31 -3.41 14.42
CA ALA A 28 6.38 -3.95 15.25
C ALA A 28 7.65 -3.08 15.15
N PRO A 29 8.47 -2.99 16.22
CA PRO A 29 9.64 -2.13 16.27
C PRO A 29 10.66 -2.33 15.14
N PHE A 30 10.74 -3.53 14.59
CA PHE A 30 11.70 -3.85 13.53
C PHE A 30 11.35 -3.20 12.17
N PHE A 31 10.13 -2.73 11.98
CA PHE A 31 9.76 -1.93 10.79
C PHE A 31 10.33 -0.50 10.84
N ARG A 32 10.89 -0.08 11.97
CA ARG A 32 11.47 1.25 12.12
C ARG A 32 12.74 1.38 11.28
N THR A 33 12.78 2.39 10.40
CA THR A 33 13.94 2.69 9.59
C THR A 33 14.57 4.03 9.97
N ARG A 34 15.90 4.16 9.86
CA ARG A 34 16.60 5.44 10.09
C ARG A 34 16.11 6.52 9.13
N GLY A 35 15.92 6.18 7.85
CA GLY A 35 15.39 7.10 6.85
C GLY A 35 13.98 7.59 7.20
N GLY A 36 13.08 6.70 7.64
CA GLY A 36 11.73 7.06 8.08
C GLY A 36 11.75 8.01 9.29
N ALA A 37 12.62 7.76 10.27
CA ALA A 37 12.79 8.62 11.44
C ALA A 37 13.29 10.02 11.05
N PHE A 38 14.26 10.11 10.14
CA PHE A 38 14.79 11.38 9.62
C PHE A 38 13.69 12.16 8.88
N LEU A 39 12.95 11.51 7.99
CA LEU A 39 11.87 12.13 7.24
C LEU A 39 10.74 12.63 8.15
N TYR A 40 10.38 11.84 9.14
CA TYR A 40 9.38 12.24 10.13
C TYR A 40 9.82 13.50 10.88
N GLY A 41 11.10 13.58 11.32
CA GLY A 41 11.65 14.76 11.96
C GLY A 41 11.68 15.98 11.04
N ALA A 42 12.07 15.82 9.80
CA ALA A 42 12.13 16.90 8.81
C ALA A 42 10.75 17.47 8.45
N LEU A 43 9.69 16.63 8.47
CA LEU A 43 8.32 17.05 8.19
C LEU A 43 7.56 17.54 9.43
N ALA A 44 8.08 17.34 10.64
CA ALA A 44 7.41 17.73 11.90
C ALA A 44 6.98 19.21 11.97
N PRO A 45 7.76 20.21 11.50
CA PRO A 45 7.32 21.60 11.50
C PRO A 45 6.09 21.83 10.61
N PHE A 46 6.04 21.17 9.44
CA PHE A 46 4.90 21.27 8.52
C PHE A 46 3.65 20.58 9.07
N GLU A 47 3.81 19.47 9.76
CA GLU A 47 2.75 18.77 10.50
C GLU A 47 2.17 19.65 11.61
N TYR A 48 3.03 20.35 12.37
CA TYR A 48 2.63 21.26 13.43
C TYR A 48 1.78 22.43 12.89
N VAL A 49 2.25 23.08 11.83
CA VAL A 49 1.53 24.17 11.16
C VAL A 49 0.20 23.67 10.57
N GLY A 50 0.22 22.54 9.87
CA GLY A 50 -0.99 21.92 9.30
C GLY A 50 -2.06 21.67 10.36
N ARG A 51 -1.67 21.15 11.52
CA ARG A 51 -2.59 20.87 12.63
C ARG A 51 -3.25 22.12 13.19
N HIS A 52 -2.51 23.22 13.32
CA HIS A 52 -3.01 24.45 13.98
C HIS A 52 -3.71 25.41 13.01
N VAL A 53 -3.31 25.41 11.73
CA VAL A 53 -3.87 26.34 10.73
C VAL A 53 -5.00 25.69 9.94
N VAL A 54 -4.93 24.38 9.71
CA VAL A 54 -5.77 23.66 8.75
C VAL A 54 -6.71 22.67 9.45
N GLY A 55 -6.47 22.40 10.75
CA GLY A 55 -7.29 21.49 11.57
C GLY A 55 -7.10 20.00 11.26
N GLY A 56 -6.09 19.63 10.46
CA GLY A 56 -5.75 18.27 10.14
C GLY A 56 -4.26 18.08 9.85
N ASN A 57 -3.75 16.87 10.00
CA ASN A 57 -2.38 16.54 9.66
C ASN A 57 -2.29 15.25 8.85
N ILE A 58 -1.20 15.10 8.11
CA ILE A 58 -0.94 13.92 7.26
C ILE A 58 -0.96 12.64 8.10
N ARG A 59 -0.40 12.67 9.31
CA ARG A 59 -0.38 11.53 10.22
C ARG A 59 -1.79 11.00 10.54
N THR A 60 -2.71 11.86 10.98
CA THR A 60 -4.09 11.46 11.29
C THR A 60 -4.77 10.83 10.07
N PHE A 61 -4.59 11.44 8.91
CA PHE A 61 -5.11 10.93 7.66
C PHE A 61 -4.56 9.54 7.32
N LEU A 62 -3.24 9.32 7.42
CA LEU A 62 -2.61 8.03 7.18
C LEU A 62 -3.13 6.95 8.13
N LEU A 63 -3.32 7.29 9.41
CA LEU A 63 -3.83 6.37 10.42
C LEU A 63 -5.29 6.02 10.18
N GLN A 64 -6.13 7.00 9.88
CA GLN A 64 -7.55 6.78 9.62
C GLN A 64 -7.77 5.84 8.43
N ARG A 65 -7.11 6.09 7.29
CA ARG A 65 -7.26 5.20 6.13
C ARG A 65 -6.78 3.78 6.43
N HIS A 66 -5.63 3.63 7.13
CA HIS A 66 -5.09 2.33 7.50
C HIS A 66 -6.08 1.56 8.37
N HIS A 67 -6.61 2.19 9.42
CA HIS A 67 -7.60 1.57 10.31
C HIS A 67 -8.92 1.24 9.60
N LEU A 68 -9.39 2.09 8.68
CA LEU A 68 -10.62 1.81 7.93
C LEU A 68 -10.46 0.58 7.02
N ILE A 69 -9.33 0.48 6.33
CA ILE A 69 -9.01 -0.71 5.52
C ILE A 69 -8.90 -1.95 6.41
N ASP A 70 -8.17 -1.85 7.53
CA ASP A 70 -8.03 -2.95 8.49
C ASP A 70 -9.39 -3.40 9.03
N HIS A 71 -10.24 -2.46 9.45
CA HIS A 71 -11.58 -2.75 9.94
C HIS A 71 -12.42 -3.51 8.89
N ARG A 72 -12.39 -3.05 7.64
CA ARG A 72 -13.11 -3.72 6.57
C ARG A 72 -12.53 -5.10 6.25
N LEU A 73 -11.21 -5.24 6.30
CA LEU A 73 -10.54 -6.53 6.09
C LEU A 73 -10.92 -7.54 7.20
N HIS A 74 -10.98 -7.12 8.47
CA HIS A 74 -11.47 -7.96 9.57
C HIS A 74 -12.89 -8.49 9.31
N GLN A 75 -13.80 -7.62 8.85
CA GLN A 75 -15.16 -8.04 8.50
C GLN A 75 -15.15 -9.09 7.39
N LEU A 76 -14.39 -8.87 6.32
CA LEU A 76 -14.31 -9.79 5.19
C LEU A 76 -13.71 -11.15 5.57
N ILE A 77 -12.71 -11.16 6.45
CA ILE A 77 -12.14 -12.42 6.97
C ILE A 77 -13.17 -13.17 7.82
N ASN A 78 -13.90 -12.47 8.66
CA ASN A 78 -14.98 -13.07 9.45
C ASN A 78 -16.13 -13.59 8.56
N ASP A 79 -16.32 -12.99 7.39
CA ASP A 79 -17.26 -13.42 6.34
C ASP A 79 -16.68 -14.52 5.42
N GLY A 80 -15.56 -15.14 5.81
CA GLY A 80 -15.00 -16.32 5.15
C GLY A 80 -13.91 -16.05 4.12
N VAL A 81 -13.36 -14.83 4.02
CA VAL A 81 -12.16 -14.59 3.20
C VAL A 81 -10.93 -15.20 3.86
N THR A 82 -10.17 -15.97 3.09
CA THR A 82 -8.94 -16.64 3.55
C THR A 82 -7.70 -16.27 2.73
N GLN A 83 -7.84 -15.39 1.75
CA GLN A 83 -6.78 -14.99 0.84
C GLN A 83 -6.77 -13.48 0.63
N VAL A 84 -5.59 -12.87 0.78
CA VAL A 84 -5.37 -11.42 0.62
C VAL A 84 -4.15 -11.18 -0.25
N VAL A 85 -4.25 -10.21 -1.16
CA VAL A 85 -3.12 -9.64 -1.89
C VAL A 85 -3.08 -8.15 -1.59
N GLU A 86 -1.97 -7.65 -1.03
CA GLU A 86 -1.73 -6.22 -0.82
C GLU A 86 -0.73 -5.72 -1.86
N ILE A 87 -1.17 -4.80 -2.73
CA ILE A 87 -0.38 -4.23 -3.83
C ILE A 87 0.17 -2.88 -3.38
N ALA A 88 1.42 -2.60 -3.72
CA ALA A 88 2.18 -1.43 -3.26
C ALA A 88 2.23 -1.35 -1.73
N CYS A 89 2.54 -2.48 -1.11
CA CYS A 89 2.50 -2.66 0.35
C CYS A 89 3.52 -1.79 1.10
N GLY A 90 4.57 -1.29 0.45
CA GLY A 90 5.62 -0.52 1.09
C GLY A 90 6.17 -1.21 2.35
N LEU A 91 6.19 -0.47 3.46
CA LEU A 91 6.50 -1.00 4.79
C LEU A 91 5.24 -1.15 5.66
N SER A 92 4.08 -1.42 5.05
CA SER A 92 2.84 -1.72 5.77
C SER A 92 3.04 -2.89 6.73
N PRO A 93 2.60 -2.78 8.00
CA PRO A 93 2.67 -3.89 8.95
C PRO A 93 1.48 -4.86 8.83
N ARG A 94 0.54 -4.58 7.91
CA ARG A 94 -0.76 -5.29 7.84
C ARG A 94 -0.58 -6.78 7.63
N GLY A 95 0.22 -7.20 6.64
CA GLY A 95 0.45 -8.62 6.37
C GLY A 95 0.96 -9.37 7.59
N HIS A 96 1.96 -8.81 8.27
CA HIS A 96 2.50 -9.39 9.51
C HIS A 96 1.43 -9.49 10.61
N ARG A 97 0.69 -8.42 10.89
CA ARG A 97 -0.34 -8.38 11.94
C ARG A 97 -1.49 -9.34 11.66
N PHE A 98 -1.99 -9.34 10.44
CA PHE A 98 -3.12 -10.20 10.05
C PHE A 98 -2.74 -11.67 10.02
N CYS A 99 -1.54 -12.04 9.57
CA CYS A 99 -1.08 -13.42 9.62
C CYS A 99 -0.86 -13.93 11.04
N GLN A 100 -0.46 -13.05 11.98
CA GLN A 100 -0.39 -13.42 13.40
C GLN A 100 -1.78 -13.63 14.00
N GLN A 101 -2.74 -12.77 13.67
CA GLN A 101 -4.09 -12.84 14.20
C GLN A 101 -4.94 -13.95 13.56
N TYR A 102 -4.69 -14.26 12.29
CA TYR A 102 -5.40 -15.25 11.50
C TYR A 102 -4.43 -16.26 10.87
N PRO A 103 -3.99 -17.29 11.62
CA PRO A 103 -2.95 -18.23 11.14
C PRO A 103 -3.32 -18.99 9.86
N GLN A 104 -4.62 -19.11 9.54
CA GLN A 104 -5.12 -19.75 8.32
C GLN A 104 -5.08 -18.82 7.09
N LEU A 105 -4.87 -17.52 7.29
CA LEU A 105 -4.89 -16.54 6.21
C LEU A 105 -3.68 -16.70 5.30
N THR A 106 -3.91 -16.76 3.99
CA THR A 106 -2.86 -16.58 2.99
C THR A 106 -2.76 -15.10 2.65
N TYR A 107 -1.60 -14.51 2.89
CA TYR A 107 -1.35 -13.09 2.66
C TYR A 107 -0.13 -12.88 1.77
N ILE A 108 -0.36 -12.32 0.59
CA ILE A 108 0.70 -11.99 -0.36
C ILE A 108 0.86 -10.46 -0.38
N GLU A 109 1.98 -9.98 0.10
CA GLU A 109 2.37 -8.58 0.01
C GLU A 109 3.16 -8.38 -1.27
N THR A 110 2.83 -7.35 -2.04
CA THR A 110 3.51 -7.09 -3.30
C THR A 110 3.89 -5.62 -3.43
N ASP A 111 5.03 -5.36 -4.08
CA ASP A 111 5.51 -4.03 -4.40
C ASP A 111 6.48 -4.09 -5.60
N LEU A 112 6.95 -2.95 -6.06
CA LEU A 112 8.02 -2.91 -7.05
C LEU A 112 9.26 -3.68 -6.57
N PRO A 113 10.07 -4.25 -7.49
CA PRO A 113 11.11 -5.23 -7.14
C PRO A 113 12.05 -4.81 -6.00
N ASP A 114 12.46 -3.54 -5.96
CA ASP A 114 13.40 -3.06 -4.93
C ASP A 114 12.75 -2.96 -3.54
N MET A 115 11.51 -2.48 -3.47
CA MET A 115 10.77 -2.40 -2.23
C MET A 115 10.36 -3.78 -1.73
N ALA A 116 9.92 -4.65 -2.63
CA ALA A 116 9.60 -6.04 -2.30
C ALA A 116 10.81 -6.79 -1.73
N ARG A 117 11.99 -6.67 -2.35
CA ARG A 117 13.24 -7.25 -1.83
C ARG A 117 13.58 -6.71 -0.44
N ARG A 118 13.50 -5.39 -0.26
CA ARG A 118 13.77 -4.73 1.03
C ARG A 118 12.86 -5.24 2.13
N LYS A 119 11.53 -5.29 1.86
CA LYS A 119 10.56 -5.78 2.83
C LYS A 119 10.74 -7.27 3.11
N GLN A 120 10.97 -8.08 2.07
CA GLN A 120 11.23 -9.51 2.21
C GLN A 120 12.45 -9.77 3.09
N GLN A 121 13.55 -9.04 2.87
CA GLN A 121 14.75 -9.17 3.71
C GLN A 121 14.44 -8.81 5.17
N LEU A 122 13.79 -7.68 5.40
CA LEU A 122 13.40 -7.25 6.75
C LEU A 122 12.58 -8.32 7.49
N LEU A 123 11.58 -8.89 6.83
CA LEU A 123 10.71 -9.90 7.43
C LEU A 123 11.43 -11.25 7.62
N LYS A 124 12.35 -11.62 6.71
CA LYS A 124 13.22 -12.81 6.86
C LYS A 124 14.14 -12.72 8.06
N GLU A 125 14.78 -11.56 8.26
CA GLU A 125 15.70 -11.31 9.39
C GLU A 125 14.99 -11.49 10.75
N HIS A 126 13.66 -11.33 10.78
CA HIS A 126 12.83 -11.49 11.98
C HIS A 126 12.01 -12.78 12.00
N SER A 127 12.24 -13.69 11.04
CA SER A 127 11.59 -15.00 10.94
C SER A 127 10.06 -14.95 10.95
N VAL A 128 9.48 -13.91 10.31
CA VAL A 128 8.03 -13.70 10.28
C VAL A 128 7.36 -14.13 8.97
N LEU A 129 8.14 -14.51 7.95
CA LEU A 129 7.59 -15.06 6.71
C LEU A 129 7.27 -16.56 6.86
N SER A 130 6.29 -17.01 6.11
CA SER A 130 5.87 -18.40 6.03
C SER A 130 5.37 -18.73 4.62
N GLU A 131 4.97 -19.96 4.37
CA GLU A 131 4.31 -20.32 3.10
C GLU A 131 3.02 -19.52 2.84
N ARG A 132 2.34 -19.10 3.91
CA ARG A 132 1.10 -18.32 3.84
C ARG A 132 1.33 -16.82 3.89
N HIS A 133 2.46 -16.35 4.44
CA HIS A 133 2.82 -14.94 4.46
C HIS A 133 4.05 -14.72 3.59
N ARG A 134 3.84 -14.16 2.41
CA ARG A 134 4.89 -13.99 1.41
C ARG A 134 4.98 -12.54 0.97
N VAL A 135 6.19 -12.14 0.54
CA VAL A 135 6.44 -10.87 -0.12
C VAL A 135 7.06 -11.15 -1.48
N GLN A 136 6.52 -10.58 -2.54
CA GLN A 136 7.03 -10.77 -3.89
C GLN A 136 6.90 -9.52 -4.75
N PRO A 137 7.69 -9.39 -5.83
CA PRO A 137 7.60 -8.24 -6.71
C PRO A 137 6.32 -8.27 -7.57
N ILE A 138 5.83 -7.07 -7.90
CA ILE A 138 4.78 -6.84 -8.89
C ILE A 138 5.05 -5.56 -9.67
N ASN A 139 4.61 -5.54 -10.93
CA ASN A 139 4.40 -4.32 -11.69
C ASN A 139 2.97 -4.34 -12.24
N ILE A 140 2.11 -3.51 -11.70
CA ILE A 140 0.68 -3.45 -12.07
C ILE A 140 0.44 -3.07 -13.54
N PHE A 141 1.47 -2.61 -14.24
CA PHE A 141 1.44 -2.30 -15.68
C PHE A 141 2.04 -3.40 -16.54
N ALA A 142 2.59 -4.46 -15.96
CA ALA A 142 3.04 -5.62 -16.72
C ALA A 142 1.83 -6.34 -17.34
N GLU A 143 1.94 -6.66 -18.64
CA GLU A 143 0.87 -7.37 -19.33
C GLU A 143 0.91 -8.88 -19.01
N ASP A 144 2.12 -9.43 -18.88
CA ASP A 144 2.37 -10.84 -18.64
C ASP A 144 3.65 -11.05 -17.82
N GLY A 145 4.01 -12.32 -17.60
CA GLY A 145 5.22 -12.73 -16.91
C GLY A 145 5.10 -12.65 -15.38
N GLU A 146 6.21 -12.92 -14.70
CA GLU A 146 6.27 -13.12 -13.24
C GLU A 146 5.89 -11.87 -12.44
N LEU A 147 5.98 -10.68 -13.04
CA LEU A 147 5.62 -9.41 -12.40
C LEU A 147 4.17 -9.00 -12.64
N SER A 148 3.40 -9.75 -13.43
CA SER A 148 2.03 -9.39 -13.77
C SER A 148 1.05 -9.65 -12.62
N LEU A 149 -0.07 -8.94 -12.65
CA LEU A 149 -1.18 -9.15 -11.71
C LEU A 149 -1.74 -10.57 -11.81
N ASP A 150 -1.88 -11.09 -13.04
CA ASP A 150 -2.40 -12.43 -13.28
C ASP A 150 -1.50 -13.53 -12.72
N HIS A 151 -0.17 -13.34 -12.80
CA HIS A 151 0.78 -14.26 -12.18
C HIS A 151 0.61 -14.28 -10.65
N VAL A 152 0.47 -13.14 -10.02
CA VAL A 152 0.28 -13.05 -8.56
C VAL A 152 -1.03 -13.70 -8.13
N LEU A 153 -2.14 -13.38 -8.79
CA LEU A 153 -3.47 -13.93 -8.47
C LEU A 153 -3.58 -15.42 -8.82
N GLY A 154 -2.88 -15.86 -9.86
CA GLY A 154 -2.82 -17.29 -10.27
C GLY A 154 -2.17 -18.21 -9.23
N GLN A 155 -1.45 -17.68 -8.23
CA GLN A 155 -0.88 -18.45 -7.12
C GLN A 155 -1.89 -18.76 -6.01
N LEU A 156 -3.09 -18.18 -6.08
CA LEU A 156 -4.15 -18.34 -5.09
C LEU A 156 -5.10 -19.47 -5.48
N ASP A 157 -5.81 -19.97 -4.49
CA ASP A 157 -6.88 -20.96 -4.67
C ASP A 157 -8.12 -20.28 -5.25
N GLN A 158 -8.36 -20.46 -6.54
CA GLN A 158 -9.49 -19.84 -7.24
C GLN A 158 -10.86 -20.38 -6.81
N SER A 159 -10.91 -21.41 -5.97
CA SER A 159 -12.17 -21.88 -5.37
C SER A 159 -12.59 -21.08 -4.13
N LYS A 160 -11.74 -20.19 -3.64
CA LYS A 160 -11.95 -19.41 -2.40
C LYS A 160 -12.09 -17.92 -2.67
N PRO A 161 -12.79 -17.18 -1.78
CA PRO A 161 -12.86 -15.74 -1.88
C PRO A 161 -11.50 -15.06 -1.69
N VAL A 162 -11.29 -13.94 -2.39
CA VAL A 162 -10.05 -13.13 -2.32
C VAL A 162 -10.34 -11.66 -2.04
N VAL A 163 -9.44 -11.02 -1.30
CA VAL A 163 -9.38 -9.57 -1.15
C VAL A 163 -8.08 -9.05 -1.76
N VAL A 164 -8.19 -8.04 -2.62
CA VAL A 164 -7.05 -7.26 -3.11
C VAL A 164 -7.10 -5.88 -2.47
N ILE A 165 -5.96 -5.42 -1.95
CA ILE A 165 -5.82 -4.14 -1.25
C ILE A 165 -4.79 -3.28 -1.97
N THR A 166 -5.11 -2.01 -2.17
CA THR A 166 -4.12 -0.97 -2.44
C THR A 166 -4.31 0.17 -1.43
N GLU A 167 -3.25 0.57 -0.75
CA GLU A 167 -3.27 1.72 0.14
C GLU A 167 -2.24 2.76 -0.30
N GLY A 168 -2.71 3.98 -0.62
CA GLY A 168 -1.85 5.07 -1.05
C GLY A 168 -1.27 4.88 -2.45
N LEU A 169 -1.92 4.14 -3.34
CA LEU A 169 -1.43 3.86 -4.69
C LEU A 169 -2.15 4.67 -5.77
N VAL A 170 -3.48 4.60 -5.79
CA VAL A 170 -4.26 5.02 -6.96
C VAL A 170 -4.13 6.50 -7.29
N ASN A 171 -3.95 7.34 -6.29
CA ASN A 171 -3.85 8.79 -6.45
C ASN A 171 -2.51 9.27 -7.05
N TYR A 172 -1.53 8.38 -7.26
CA TYR A 172 -0.27 8.72 -7.94
C TYR A 172 -0.38 8.71 -9.46
N PHE A 173 -1.46 8.18 -10.00
CA PHE A 173 -1.63 7.97 -11.43
C PHE A 173 -2.73 8.84 -12.02
N PRO A 174 -2.60 9.27 -13.29
CA PRO A 174 -3.71 9.82 -14.06
C PRO A 174 -4.87 8.81 -14.16
N LEU A 175 -6.10 9.33 -14.27
CA LEU A 175 -7.32 8.49 -14.28
C LEU A 175 -7.29 7.43 -15.40
N GLU A 176 -6.79 7.80 -16.57
CA GLU A 176 -6.68 6.88 -17.72
C GLU A 176 -5.80 5.67 -17.37
N VAL A 177 -4.64 5.94 -16.75
CA VAL A 177 -3.66 4.90 -16.39
C VAL A 177 -4.20 3.97 -15.30
N ILE A 178 -4.80 4.53 -14.25
CA ILE A 178 -5.33 3.72 -13.16
C ILE A 178 -6.60 2.97 -13.55
N SER A 179 -7.37 3.50 -14.51
CA SER A 179 -8.56 2.81 -15.04
C SER A 179 -8.21 1.53 -15.79
N ASP A 180 -7.05 1.49 -16.45
CA ASP A 180 -6.55 0.26 -17.09
C ASP A 180 -6.23 -0.81 -16.05
N PHE A 181 -5.54 -0.44 -14.98
CA PHE A 181 -5.30 -1.32 -13.84
C PHE A 181 -6.62 -1.84 -13.23
N TRP A 182 -7.60 -0.97 -13.00
CA TRP A 182 -8.90 -1.39 -12.44
C TRP A 182 -9.66 -2.34 -13.35
N ARG A 183 -9.60 -2.16 -14.68
CA ARG A 183 -10.21 -3.09 -15.64
C ARG A 183 -9.55 -4.46 -15.59
N LYS A 184 -8.21 -4.51 -15.58
CA LYS A 184 -7.44 -5.76 -15.43
C LYS A 184 -7.76 -6.45 -14.11
N LEU A 185 -7.75 -5.71 -13.01
CA LEU A 185 -8.07 -6.24 -11.69
C LEU A 185 -9.50 -6.80 -11.64
N ALA A 186 -10.48 -6.04 -12.14
CA ALA A 186 -11.87 -6.49 -12.18
C ALA A 186 -12.02 -7.78 -12.99
N SER A 187 -11.36 -7.87 -14.15
CA SER A 187 -11.35 -9.09 -14.97
C SER A 187 -10.72 -10.27 -14.24
N ALA A 188 -9.54 -10.08 -13.63
CA ALA A 188 -8.84 -11.14 -12.91
C ALA A 188 -9.63 -11.64 -11.69
N LEU A 189 -10.36 -10.76 -11.02
CA LEU A 189 -11.20 -11.13 -9.86
C LEU A 189 -12.41 -11.99 -10.24
N THR A 190 -12.82 -12.04 -11.50
CA THR A 190 -13.91 -12.94 -11.96
C THR A 190 -13.55 -14.42 -11.86
N ALA A 191 -12.27 -14.76 -11.75
CA ALA A 191 -11.82 -16.13 -11.53
C ALA A 191 -12.14 -16.68 -10.13
N PHE A 192 -12.55 -15.83 -9.20
CA PHE A 192 -12.84 -16.18 -7.81
C PHE A 192 -14.33 -16.13 -7.52
N PRO A 193 -14.87 -16.97 -6.61
CA PRO A 193 -16.29 -16.97 -6.28
C PRO A 193 -16.77 -15.63 -5.67
N ARG A 194 -15.84 -14.92 -5.01
CA ARG A 194 -16.03 -13.56 -4.52
C ARG A 194 -14.69 -12.83 -4.51
N GLY A 195 -14.51 -11.88 -5.42
CA GLY A 195 -13.39 -10.93 -5.45
C GLY A 195 -13.79 -9.60 -4.82
N THR A 196 -13.01 -9.10 -3.88
CA THR A 196 -13.23 -7.78 -3.26
C THR A 196 -11.99 -6.92 -3.42
N TYR A 197 -12.18 -5.67 -3.82
CA TYR A 197 -11.11 -4.69 -3.89
C TYR A 197 -11.29 -3.61 -2.83
N LEU A 198 -10.28 -3.40 -2.00
CA LEU A 198 -10.22 -2.32 -1.01
C LEU A 198 -9.15 -1.31 -1.41
N THR A 199 -9.53 -0.05 -1.47
CA THR A 199 -8.61 1.04 -1.80
C THR A 199 -8.99 2.32 -1.10
N ASP A 200 -8.01 3.20 -0.89
CA ASP A 200 -8.22 4.59 -0.56
C ASP A 200 -8.25 5.42 -1.86
N ASN A 201 -9.29 6.19 -2.04
CA ASN A 201 -9.40 7.13 -3.15
C ASN A 201 -9.87 8.49 -2.65
N TYR A 202 -9.11 9.52 -2.98
CA TYR A 202 -9.41 10.91 -2.59
C TYR A 202 -9.70 11.75 -3.83
N PRO A 203 -10.98 11.89 -4.20
CA PRO A 203 -11.33 12.77 -5.31
C PRO A 203 -11.04 14.22 -4.91
N LEU A 204 -10.04 14.82 -5.55
CA LEU A 204 -9.71 16.22 -5.34
C LEU A 204 -10.72 17.12 -6.09
N TYR A 205 -11.66 17.75 -5.39
CA TYR A 205 -12.55 18.75 -5.96
C TYR A 205 -12.37 20.13 -5.30
N LYS A 206 -12.62 21.19 -6.07
CA LYS A 206 -12.31 22.58 -5.65
C LYS A 206 -13.00 23.06 -4.37
N GLY A 207 -14.12 22.45 -3.97
CA GLY A 207 -14.86 22.75 -2.74
C GLY A 207 -14.40 21.99 -1.50
N MET A 208 -13.40 21.11 -1.64
CA MET A 208 -12.92 20.29 -0.54
C MET A 208 -12.10 21.11 0.46
N PRO A 209 -12.31 20.97 1.79
CA PRO A 209 -11.38 21.51 2.77
C PRO A 209 -9.97 21.03 2.44
N PHE A 210 -8.99 21.95 2.48
CA PHE A 210 -7.59 21.65 2.18
C PHE A 210 -7.25 21.35 0.70
N TYR A 211 -8.16 21.57 -0.26
CA TYR A 211 -7.89 21.38 -1.69
C TYR A 211 -6.55 21.99 -2.14
N ARG A 212 -6.25 23.24 -1.70
CA ARG A 212 -5.00 23.92 -2.06
C ARG A 212 -3.77 23.21 -1.48
N THR A 213 -3.84 22.77 -0.23
CA THR A 213 -2.75 22.06 0.45
C THR A 213 -2.51 20.70 -0.18
N LEU A 214 -3.58 19.93 -0.43
CA LEU A 214 -3.49 18.63 -1.08
C LEU A 214 -3.02 18.74 -2.54
N LYS A 215 -3.42 19.81 -3.26
CA LYS A 215 -2.94 20.09 -4.61
C LYS A 215 -1.44 20.42 -4.63
N VAL A 216 -0.95 21.20 -3.65
CA VAL A 216 0.47 21.53 -3.53
C VAL A 216 1.28 20.28 -3.17
N LEU A 217 0.82 19.49 -2.20
CA LEU A 217 1.47 18.24 -1.82
C LEU A 217 1.45 17.21 -2.96
N GLY A 218 0.31 17.05 -3.63
CA GLY A 218 0.19 16.18 -4.80
C GLY A 218 1.01 16.68 -5.99
N GLY A 219 1.14 17.99 -6.17
CA GLY A 219 2.03 18.62 -7.15
C GLY A 219 3.51 18.38 -6.84
N MET A 220 3.92 18.46 -5.57
CA MET A 220 5.30 18.15 -5.14
C MET A 220 5.62 16.66 -5.34
N LEU A 221 4.70 15.77 -5.03
CA LEU A 221 4.84 14.33 -5.27
C LEU A 221 4.76 13.99 -6.77
N GLY A 222 3.91 14.66 -7.54
CA GLY A 222 3.75 14.48 -8.98
C GLY A 222 4.86 15.09 -9.83
N THR A 223 5.55 16.16 -9.37
CA THR A 223 6.75 16.70 -10.03
C THR A 223 7.94 15.76 -9.85
N VAL A 224 8.06 15.10 -8.73
CA VAL A 224 9.08 14.06 -8.51
C VAL A 224 8.80 12.82 -9.40
N SER A 225 7.54 12.53 -9.75
CA SER A 225 7.17 11.44 -10.65
C SER A 225 7.18 11.80 -12.14
N ARG A 226 7.25 13.11 -12.48
CA ARG A 226 7.27 13.62 -13.88
C ARG A 226 8.65 14.08 -14.36
N SER A 227 9.65 14.12 -13.50
CA SER A 227 11.01 14.55 -13.86
C SER A 227 11.87 13.43 -14.45
N GLN A 228 11.21 12.39 -15.00
CA GLN A 228 11.88 11.38 -15.85
C GLN A 228 10.96 10.89 -16.95
#